data_2f13830c8c014047f2cd71f7f4ccd455
#
_entry.id   2f13830c8c014047f2cd71f7f4ccd455
#
_cell.length_a   1.000
_cell.length_b   1.000
_cell.length_c   1.000
_cell.angle_alpha   90.00
_cell.angle_beta   90.00
_cell.angle_gamma   90.00
#
_symmetry.space_group_name_H-M   'P 1'
#
loop_
_entity.id
_entity.type
_entity.pdbx_description
1 polymer ?
#
loop_
_entity_poly.entity_id
_entity_poly.type
_entity_poly.pdbx_seq_one_letter_code
_entity_poly.pdbx_strand_id
1 'polypeptide(L)'
;MIIGDRQTGKTAIAIDTFINQKAVNDAAGDDESKKLFCIYVAVGQKRSTVAQIVKTLEDYGTLDYSVVVAATASEPAPLQFLAPYTGCTIGEYFRDNGMHAVIVYDDLSKQAVAYRQMSLLLRRPPGREAYPGDVFYLH
;
A
#
# COMPACT_ATOMS: atom_id res chain seq x y z
N MET A 1 9.10 -4.97 -8.30
CA MET A 1 7.69 -4.77 -8.76
C MET A 1 7.09 -6.14 -9.07
N ILE A 2 5.86 -6.39 -8.60
CA ILE A 2 5.13 -7.64 -8.87
C ILE A 2 4.10 -7.33 -9.95
N ILE A 3 4.21 -8.01 -11.09
CA ILE A 3 3.34 -7.78 -12.26
C ILE A 3 2.52 -9.04 -12.52
N GLY A 4 1.26 -8.86 -12.86
CA GLY A 4 0.36 -9.94 -13.25
C GLY A 4 -1.05 -9.45 -13.46
N ASP A 5 -1.87 -10.26 -14.11
CA ASP A 5 -3.29 -9.99 -14.31
C ASP A 5 -4.07 -10.07 -13.00
N ARG A 6 -5.35 -9.72 -13.05
CA ARG A 6 -6.23 -9.82 -11.89
C ARG A 6 -6.27 -11.25 -11.36
N GLN A 7 -6.29 -11.39 -10.03
CA GLN A 7 -6.42 -12.67 -9.32
C GLN A 7 -5.30 -13.70 -9.63
N THR A 8 -4.10 -13.21 -9.92
CA THR A 8 -2.93 -14.08 -10.17
C THR A 8 -2.07 -14.33 -8.93
N GLY A 9 -2.54 -13.93 -7.75
CA GLY A 9 -1.84 -14.17 -6.48
C GLY A 9 -0.89 -13.06 -6.06
N LYS A 10 -0.91 -11.89 -6.67
CA LYS A 10 -0.05 -10.76 -6.30
C LYS A 10 -0.23 -10.34 -4.84
N THR A 11 -1.48 -10.18 -4.42
CA THR A 11 -1.82 -9.83 -3.03
C THR A 11 -1.42 -10.92 -2.06
N ALA A 12 -1.58 -12.20 -2.44
CA ALA A 12 -1.19 -13.32 -1.60
C ALA A 12 0.31 -13.31 -1.28
N ILE A 13 1.16 -13.00 -2.24
CA ILE A 13 2.62 -12.86 -2.03
C ILE A 13 2.90 -11.78 -0.97
N ALA A 14 2.23 -10.64 -1.05
CA ALA A 14 2.41 -9.56 -0.09
C ALA A 14 1.95 -9.97 1.33
N ILE A 15 0.78 -10.59 1.45
CA ILE A 15 0.23 -11.04 2.73
C ILE A 15 1.10 -12.13 3.34
N ASP A 16 1.56 -13.10 2.57
CA ASP A 16 2.45 -14.15 3.04
C ASP A 16 3.79 -13.58 3.52
N THR A 17 4.30 -12.56 2.85
CA THR A 17 5.50 -11.85 3.29
C THR A 17 5.29 -11.25 4.69
N PHE A 18 4.17 -10.62 4.94
CA PHE A 18 3.84 -10.04 6.24
C PHE A 18 3.69 -11.11 7.33
N ILE A 19 2.96 -12.17 7.03
CA ILE A 19 2.73 -13.29 7.97
C ILE A 19 4.05 -13.96 8.37
N ASN A 20 4.94 -14.16 7.42
CA ASN A 20 6.23 -14.82 7.65
C ASN A 20 7.20 -14.00 8.53
N GLN A 21 6.95 -12.72 8.74
CA GLN A 21 7.76 -11.90 9.65
C GLN A 21 7.44 -12.14 11.13
N LYS A 22 6.34 -12.81 11.45
CA LYS A 22 5.91 -13.04 12.83
C LYS A 22 6.98 -13.73 13.67
N ALA A 23 7.58 -14.80 13.17
CA ALA A 23 8.61 -15.53 13.89
C ALA A 23 9.84 -14.66 14.17
N VAL A 24 10.25 -13.85 13.21
CA VAL A 24 11.39 -12.93 13.35
C VAL A 24 11.07 -11.84 14.36
N ASN A 25 9.88 -11.27 14.30
CA ASN A 25 9.45 -10.19 15.20
C ASN A 25 9.25 -10.70 16.63
N ASP A 26 8.72 -11.91 16.81
CA ASP A 26 8.57 -12.54 18.12
C ASP A 26 9.95 -12.86 18.74
N ALA A 27 10.91 -13.30 17.94
CA ALA A 27 12.28 -13.56 18.38
C ALA A 27 13.03 -12.28 18.77
N ALA A 28 12.67 -11.14 18.22
CA ALA A 28 13.26 -9.84 18.57
C ALA A 28 12.87 -9.37 19.98
N GLY A 29 11.77 -9.89 20.55
CA GLY A 29 11.28 -9.50 21.87
C GLY A 29 10.94 -8.02 21.95
N ASP A 30 11.57 -7.33 22.92
CA ASP A 30 11.35 -5.87 23.11
C ASP A 30 12.29 -5.00 22.26
N ASP A 31 13.20 -5.59 21.49
CA ASP A 31 14.14 -4.85 20.65
C ASP A 31 13.46 -4.48 19.31
N GLU A 32 12.83 -3.32 19.28
CA GLU A 32 12.13 -2.81 18.09
C GLU A 32 13.07 -2.58 16.90
N SER A 33 14.36 -2.38 17.14
CA SER A 33 15.34 -2.19 16.05
C SER A 33 15.55 -3.44 15.19
N LYS A 34 15.16 -4.61 15.70
CA LYS A 34 15.24 -5.90 15.00
C LYS A 34 13.93 -6.34 14.38
N LYS A 35 12.85 -5.63 14.66
CA LYS A 35 11.52 -5.93 14.09
C LYS A 35 11.38 -5.34 12.70
N LEU A 36 10.59 -6.01 11.87
CA LEU A 36 10.13 -5.49 10.59
C LEU A 36 8.67 -5.08 10.71
N PHE A 37 8.41 -3.79 10.59
CA PHE A 37 7.06 -3.25 10.54
C PHE A 37 6.53 -3.31 9.11
N CYS A 38 5.29 -3.75 8.96
CA CYS A 38 4.67 -4.00 7.67
C CYS A 38 3.59 -2.96 7.40
N ILE A 39 3.61 -2.35 6.22
CA ILE A 39 2.62 -1.35 5.82
C ILE A 39 1.97 -1.81 4.53
N TYR A 40 0.68 -2.05 4.58
CA TYR A 40 -0.11 -2.41 3.41
C TYR A 40 -0.95 -1.22 2.96
N VAL A 41 -0.72 -0.75 1.75
CA VAL A 41 -1.45 0.38 1.16
C VAL A 41 -2.39 -0.16 0.09
N ALA A 42 -3.69 -0.14 0.39
CA ALA A 42 -4.76 -0.53 -0.53
C ALA A 42 -5.29 0.70 -1.27
N VAL A 43 -5.15 0.73 -2.58
CA VAL A 43 -5.62 1.83 -3.43
C VAL A 43 -6.70 1.34 -4.36
N GLY A 44 -7.88 1.93 -4.28
CA GLY A 44 -8.98 1.66 -5.20
C GLY A 44 -9.55 0.23 -5.12
N GLN A 45 -9.30 -0.49 -4.05
CA GLN A 45 -9.86 -1.81 -3.81
C GLN A 45 -11.27 -1.73 -3.24
N LYS A 46 -12.04 -2.82 -3.38
CA LYS A 46 -13.35 -2.93 -2.74
C LYS A 46 -13.20 -3.00 -1.22
N ARG A 47 -14.13 -2.40 -0.49
CA ARG A 47 -14.13 -2.47 0.99
C ARG A 47 -14.13 -3.90 1.52
N SER A 48 -14.87 -4.80 0.88
CA SER A 48 -14.91 -6.22 1.25
C SER A 48 -13.54 -6.90 1.12
N THR A 49 -12.78 -6.56 0.08
CA THR A 49 -11.43 -7.08 -0.13
C THR A 49 -10.48 -6.60 0.97
N VAL A 50 -10.54 -5.32 1.30
CA VAL A 50 -9.73 -4.74 2.39
C VAL A 50 -10.10 -5.38 3.73
N ALA A 51 -11.38 -5.57 4.00
CA ALA A 51 -11.85 -6.23 5.22
C ALA A 51 -11.33 -7.68 5.35
N GLN A 52 -11.31 -8.43 4.24
CA GLN A 52 -10.74 -9.77 4.22
C GLN A 52 -9.24 -9.78 4.49
N ILE A 53 -8.50 -8.84 3.94
CA ILE A 53 -7.06 -8.69 4.18
C ILE A 53 -6.80 -8.40 5.65
N VAL A 54 -7.51 -7.44 6.24
CA VAL A 54 -7.39 -7.09 7.65
C VAL A 54 -7.70 -8.30 8.54
N LYS A 55 -8.78 -9.02 8.24
CA LYS A 55 -9.14 -10.23 8.98
C LYS A 55 -8.05 -11.31 8.88
N THR A 56 -7.50 -11.53 7.71
CA THR A 56 -6.40 -12.48 7.52
C THR A 56 -5.18 -12.09 8.36
N LEU A 57 -4.80 -10.83 8.35
CA LEU A 57 -3.69 -10.34 9.18
C LEU A 57 -3.98 -10.48 10.67
N GLU A 58 -5.20 -10.25 11.09
CA GLU A 58 -5.64 -10.45 12.48
C GLU A 58 -5.57 -11.92 12.90
N ASP A 59 -6.12 -12.83 12.08
CA ASP A 59 -6.14 -14.26 12.35
C ASP A 59 -4.73 -14.86 12.52
N TYR A 60 -3.75 -14.33 11.84
CA TYR A 60 -2.34 -14.75 11.97
C TYR A 60 -1.55 -13.94 13.00
N GLY A 61 -2.19 -13.03 13.74
CA GLY A 61 -1.51 -12.17 14.72
C GLY A 61 -0.52 -11.18 14.13
N THR A 62 -0.70 -10.82 12.88
CA THR A 62 0.21 -9.93 12.13
C THR A 62 -0.09 -8.44 12.37
N LEU A 63 -1.28 -8.11 12.86
CA LEU A 63 -1.67 -6.72 13.11
C LEU A 63 -0.83 -6.04 14.19
N ASP A 64 -0.19 -6.79 15.07
CA ASP A 64 0.64 -6.22 16.15
C ASP A 64 1.84 -5.41 15.61
N TYR A 65 2.27 -5.72 14.39
CA TYR A 65 3.38 -5.03 13.70
C TYR A 65 3.02 -4.56 12.30
N SER A 66 1.73 -4.44 12.00
CA SER A 66 1.26 -4.06 10.65
C SER A 66 0.33 -2.86 10.71
N VAL A 67 0.43 -2.03 9.68
CA VAL A 67 -0.46 -0.88 9.45
C VAL A 67 -1.14 -1.07 8.09
N VAL A 68 -2.45 -0.87 8.05
CA VAL A 68 -3.23 -0.88 6.81
C VAL A 68 -3.69 0.53 6.50
N VAL A 69 -3.28 1.05 5.35
CA VAL A 69 -3.73 2.34 4.81
C VAL A 69 -4.63 2.04 3.63
N ALA A 70 -5.89 2.43 3.71
CA ALA A 70 -6.85 2.11 2.67
C ALA A 70 -7.58 3.34 2.16
N ALA A 71 -7.52 3.53 0.84
CA ALA A 71 -8.41 4.41 0.09
C ALA A 71 -9.16 3.55 -0.90
N THR A 72 -10.38 3.16 -0.53
CA THR A 72 -11.20 2.21 -1.31
C THR A 72 -11.75 2.83 -2.59
N ALA A 73 -12.31 2.00 -3.47
CA ALA A 73 -12.87 2.44 -4.75
C ALA A 73 -14.03 3.46 -4.59
N SER A 74 -14.66 3.50 -3.43
CA SER A 74 -15.72 4.47 -3.11
C SER A 74 -15.21 5.82 -2.60
N GLU A 75 -13.91 5.93 -2.30
CA GLU A 75 -13.30 7.17 -1.87
C GLU A 75 -13.05 8.11 -3.07
N PRO A 76 -13.07 9.44 -2.86
CA PRO A 76 -12.70 10.38 -3.89
C PRO A 76 -11.30 10.16 -4.45
N ALA A 77 -11.08 10.49 -5.73
CA ALA A 77 -9.79 10.32 -6.39
C ALA A 77 -8.61 10.98 -5.63
N PRO A 78 -8.75 12.18 -5.03
CA PRO A 78 -7.66 12.76 -4.25
C PRO A 78 -7.17 11.87 -3.10
N LEU A 79 -8.07 11.18 -2.40
CA LEU A 79 -7.70 10.26 -1.31
C LEU A 79 -6.98 9.02 -1.84
N GLN A 80 -7.43 8.47 -2.97
CA GLN A 80 -6.74 7.36 -3.61
C GLN A 80 -5.35 7.75 -4.11
N PHE A 81 -5.18 8.98 -4.58
CA PHE A 81 -3.89 9.52 -4.99
C PHE A 81 -2.93 9.69 -3.81
N LEU A 82 -3.42 10.16 -2.66
CA LEU A 82 -2.60 10.44 -1.49
C LEU A 82 -2.22 9.19 -0.68
N ALA A 83 -2.99 8.11 -0.76
CA ALA A 83 -2.79 6.92 0.06
C ALA A 83 -1.38 6.34 0.00
N PRO A 84 -0.73 6.16 -1.17
CA PRO A 84 0.66 5.70 -1.24
C PRO A 84 1.64 6.63 -0.52
N TYR A 85 1.47 7.92 -0.62
CA TYR A 85 2.33 8.89 0.09
C TYR A 85 2.14 8.80 1.60
N THR A 86 0.92 8.63 2.07
CA THR A 86 0.61 8.41 3.48
C THR A 86 1.31 7.16 4.00
N GLY A 87 1.21 6.04 3.29
CA GLY A 87 1.89 4.81 3.65
C GLY A 87 3.41 4.96 3.67
N CYS A 88 3.96 5.66 2.68
CA CYS A 88 5.40 5.96 2.62
C CYS A 88 5.85 6.79 3.83
N THR A 89 5.11 7.81 4.21
CA THR A 89 5.42 8.67 5.36
C THR A 89 5.42 7.87 6.67
N ILE A 90 4.49 6.94 6.84
CA ILE A 90 4.48 6.04 7.99
C ILE A 90 5.75 5.17 8.00
N GLY A 91 6.14 4.62 6.85
CA GLY A 91 7.37 3.84 6.72
C GLY A 91 8.63 4.65 7.01
N GLU A 92 8.66 5.90 6.59
CA GLU A 92 9.76 6.82 6.87
C GLU A 92 9.92 7.10 8.36
N TYR A 93 8.82 7.17 9.11
CA TYR A 93 8.87 7.29 10.57
C TYR A 93 9.68 6.14 11.19
N PHE A 94 9.39 4.91 10.80
CA PHE A 94 10.14 3.75 11.32
C PHE A 94 11.62 3.81 10.92
N ARG A 95 11.89 4.09 9.65
CA ARG A 95 13.27 4.24 9.14
C ARG A 95 14.06 5.28 9.91
N ASP A 96 13.49 6.46 10.12
CA ASP A 96 14.17 7.59 10.74
C ASP A 96 14.41 7.37 12.24
N ASN A 97 13.67 6.45 12.86
CA ASN A 97 13.82 6.04 14.25
C ASN A 97 14.66 4.75 14.41
N GLY A 98 15.41 4.34 13.39
CA GLY A 98 16.29 3.18 13.44
C GLY A 98 15.60 1.82 13.38
N MET A 99 14.36 1.80 12.93
CA MET A 99 13.57 0.58 12.75
C MET A 99 13.47 0.20 11.27
N HIS A 100 13.03 -1.02 10.98
CA HIS A 100 12.85 -1.50 9.62
C HIS A 100 11.37 -1.51 9.24
N ALA A 101 11.09 -1.14 8.00
CA ALA A 101 9.72 -1.18 7.46
C ALA A 101 9.71 -1.74 6.04
N VAL A 102 8.68 -2.52 5.74
CA VAL A 102 8.34 -2.91 4.38
C VAL A 102 6.98 -2.33 4.01
N ILE A 103 6.88 -1.78 2.82
CA ILE A 103 5.65 -1.17 2.31
C ILE A 103 5.22 -1.91 1.06
N VAL A 104 3.95 -2.29 1.00
CA VAL A 104 3.33 -2.83 -0.19
C VAL A 104 2.26 -1.88 -0.68
N TYR A 105 2.36 -1.47 -1.93
CA TYR A 105 1.33 -0.65 -2.61
C TYR A 105 0.50 -1.55 -3.52
N ASP A 106 -0.75 -1.71 -3.21
CA ASP A 106 -1.67 -2.56 -3.98
C ASP A 106 -2.89 -1.75 -4.44
N ASP A 107 -2.86 -1.15 -5.59
CA ASP A 107 -1.71 -1.04 -6.51
C ASP A 107 -1.48 0.40 -7.00
N LEU A 108 -0.32 0.66 -7.53
CA LEU A 108 0.04 1.99 -8.07
C LEU A 108 -0.65 2.30 -9.41
N SER A 109 -1.13 1.29 -10.13
CA SER A 109 -1.91 1.51 -11.35
C SER A 109 -3.22 2.27 -11.04
N LYS A 110 -3.86 1.95 -9.94
CA LYS A 110 -5.06 2.66 -9.49
C LYS A 110 -4.77 4.07 -8.99
N GLN A 111 -3.59 4.28 -8.39
CA GLN A 111 -3.11 5.64 -8.10
C GLN A 111 -2.96 6.47 -9.38
N ALA A 112 -2.38 5.89 -10.43
CA ALA A 112 -2.22 6.57 -11.72
C ALA A 112 -3.58 6.92 -12.35
N VAL A 113 -4.55 6.03 -12.26
CA VAL A 113 -5.93 6.29 -12.71
C VAL A 113 -6.57 7.44 -11.92
N ALA A 114 -6.40 7.46 -10.61
CA ALA A 114 -6.89 8.56 -9.75
C ALA A 114 -6.23 9.88 -10.11
N TYR A 115 -4.92 9.88 -10.34
CA TYR A 115 -4.18 11.07 -10.78
C TYR A 115 -4.63 11.57 -12.14
N ARG A 116 -4.89 10.67 -13.10
CA ARG A 116 -5.47 11.01 -14.40
C ARG A 116 -6.82 11.71 -14.23
N GLN A 117 -7.71 11.16 -13.41
CA GLN A 117 -9.03 11.71 -13.15
C GLN A 117 -8.94 13.12 -12.56
N MET A 118 -8.08 13.33 -11.56
CA MET A 118 -7.85 14.65 -10.98
C MET A 118 -7.31 15.65 -12.01
N SER A 119 -6.35 15.22 -12.81
CA SER A 119 -5.71 16.08 -13.81
C SER A 119 -6.68 16.52 -14.91
N LEU A 120 -7.56 15.62 -15.35
CA LEU A 120 -8.61 15.96 -16.32
C LEU A 120 -9.64 16.94 -15.74
N LEU A 121 -10.03 16.77 -14.49
CA LEU A 121 -10.92 17.71 -13.81
C LEU A 121 -10.30 19.11 -13.65
N LEU A 122 -8.99 19.16 -13.43
CA LEU A 122 -8.23 20.41 -13.35
C LEU A 122 -7.85 20.97 -14.74
N ARG A 123 -8.39 20.39 -15.81
CA ARG A 123 -8.14 20.80 -17.20
C ARG A 123 -6.67 20.83 -17.61
N ARG A 124 -5.86 19.95 -17.01
CA ARG A 124 -4.48 19.75 -17.45
C ARG A 124 -4.46 19.04 -18.80
N PRO A 125 -3.57 19.41 -19.74
CA PRO A 125 -3.54 18.80 -21.06
C PRO A 125 -3.27 17.29 -20.96
N PRO A 126 -4.12 16.45 -21.58
CA PRO A 126 -3.93 15.00 -21.56
C PRO A 126 -2.79 14.59 -22.49
N GLY A 127 -1.99 13.64 -22.03
CA GLY A 127 -1.02 12.94 -22.87
C GLY A 127 -1.57 11.61 -23.39
N ARG A 128 -0.69 10.64 -23.54
CA ARG A 128 -1.05 9.28 -23.99
C ARG A 128 -2.06 8.65 -23.02
N GLU A 129 -3.14 8.08 -23.56
CA GLU A 129 -4.23 7.47 -22.80
C GLU A 129 -4.88 8.43 -21.76
N ALA A 130 -4.86 9.72 -22.07
CA ALA A 130 -5.35 10.80 -21.22
C ALA A 130 -4.60 10.97 -19.88
N TYR A 131 -3.47 10.31 -19.68
CA TYR A 131 -2.60 10.55 -18.53
C TYR A 131 -1.87 11.90 -18.67
N PRO A 132 -1.64 12.64 -17.56
CA PRO A 132 -0.80 13.83 -17.59
C PRO A 132 0.65 13.45 -17.91
N GLY A 133 1.39 14.38 -18.55
CA GLY A 133 2.75 14.10 -19.01
C GLY A 133 3.76 13.79 -17.91
N ASP A 134 3.48 14.19 -16.68
CA ASP A 134 4.32 13.98 -15.50
C ASP A 134 4.01 12.69 -14.71
N VAL A 135 3.06 11.87 -15.17
CA VAL A 135 2.70 10.62 -14.46
C VAL A 135 3.90 9.70 -14.28
N PHE A 136 4.79 9.66 -15.24
CA PHE A 136 6.01 8.86 -15.16
C PHE A 136 6.92 9.27 -13.99
N TYR A 137 7.03 10.54 -13.71
CA TYR A 137 7.86 11.06 -12.62
C TYR A 137 7.28 10.83 -11.23
N LEU A 138 5.98 10.58 -11.14
CA LEU A 138 5.30 10.30 -9.86
C LEU A 138 5.47 8.85 -9.40
N HIS A 139 5.77 7.95 -10.32
CA HIS A 139 5.95 6.53 -10.09
C HIS A 139 7.41 6.13 -10.21
#